data_05694ad6f144b5da0676f2a3d36ba155
#
_entry.id   05694ad6f144b5da0676f2a3d36ba155
#
_cell.length_a   1.000
_cell.length_b   1.000
_cell.length_c   1.000
_cell.angle_alpha   90.00
_cell.angle_beta   90.00
_cell.angle_gamma   90.00
#
_symmetry.space_group_name_H-M   'P 1'
#
loop_
_entity.id
_entity.type
_entity.pdbx_description
1 polymer ?
#
loop_
_entity_poly.entity_id
_entity_poly.type
_entity_poly.pdbx_seq_one_letter_code
_entity_poly.pdbx_strand_id
1 'polypeptide(L)'
;MPAFLIEWLTIVSPFAPEFLHKLRWRCRRGMQELDLLLLAFLDTRFEAAEPTIQQAFLDVLAMQDPDIFHLLTGRSMSDDPQVQQVVDVLLTLHS
;
A
#
# COMPACT_ATOMS: atom_id res chain seq x y z
N MET A 1 9.02 -23.43 16.66
CA MET A 1 9.78 -22.31 16.13
C MET A 1 10.51 -21.60 17.26
N PRO A 2 11.78 -21.34 17.11
CA PRO A 2 12.54 -20.66 18.16
C PRO A 2 12.01 -19.23 18.38
N ALA A 3 12.06 -18.79 19.62
CA ALA A 3 11.59 -17.46 19.99
C ALA A 3 12.36 -16.36 19.24
N PHE A 4 13.67 -16.54 19.03
CA PHE A 4 14.45 -15.55 18.32
C PHE A 4 14.00 -15.36 16.88
N LEU A 5 13.44 -16.39 16.28
CA LEU A 5 12.95 -16.30 14.91
C LEU A 5 11.71 -15.40 14.85
N ILE A 6 10.89 -15.45 15.90
CA ILE A 6 9.74 -14.53 16.00
C ILE A 6 10.22 -13.10 16.16
N GLU A 7 11.23 -12.88 16.99
CA GLU A 7 11.81 -11.56 17.16
C GLU A 7 12.44 -11.07 15.85
N TRP A 8 13.13 -11.96 15.16
CA TRP A 8 13.73 -11.63 13.89
C TRP A 8 12.67 -11.20 12.86
N LEU A 9 11.57 -11.92 12.80
CA LEU A 9 10.47 -11.57 11.92
C LEU A 9 9.87 -10.21 12.27
N THR A 10 9.80 -9.89 13.56
CA THR A 10 9.32 -8.60 14.02
C THR A 10 10.28 -7.47 13.62
N ILE A 11 11.59 -7.72 13.77
CA ILE A 11 12.61 -6.71 13.50
C ILE A 11 12.79 -6.47 12.00
N VAL A 12 12.79 -7.54 11.21
CA VAL A 12 13.06 -7.45 9.77
C VAL A 12 11.81 -7.54 8.93
N SER A 13 10.64 -7.54 9.58
CA SER A 13 9.38 -7.60 8.87
C SER A 13 9.20 -6.34 8.01
N PRO A 14 8.25 -6.36 7.03
CA PRO A 14 7.93 -5.18 6.25
C PRO A 14 7.50 -3.99 7.11
N PHE A 15 7.24 -4.24 8.41
CA PHE A 15 6.79 -3.20 9.34
C PHE A 15 7.93 -2.55 10.10
N ALA A 16 9.18 -2.87 9.80
CA ALA A 16 10.32 -2.18 10.41
C ALA A 16 10.22 -0.69 10.11
N PRO A 17 10.59 0.18 11.07
CA PRO A 17 10.43 1.63 10.87
C PRO A 17 11.11 2.16 9.62
N GLU A 18 12.27 1.63 9.28
CA GLU A 18 13.00 2.05 8.07
C GLU A 18 12.23 1.68 6.81
N PHE A 19 11.62 0.51 6.78
CA PHE A 19 10.81 0.08 5.64
C PHE A 19 9.58 0.97 5.49
N LEU A 20 8.87 1.23 6.58
CA LEU A 20 7.70 2.09 6.56
C LEU A 20 8.06 3.51 6.15
N HIS A 21 9.22 4.00 6.59
CA HIS A 21 9.70 5.32 6.18
C HIS A 21 9.91 5.39 4.67
N LYS A 22 10.52 4.35 4.10
CA LYS A 22 10.70 4.28 2.65
C LYS A 22 9.38 4.23 1.91
N LEU A 23 8.40 3.50 2.45
CA LEU A 23 7.08 3.44 1.84
C LEU A 23 6.39 4.80 1.88
N ARG A 24 6.53 5.54 2.98
CA ARG A 24 5.97 6.88 3.07
C ARG A 24 6.53 7.79 1.98
N TRP A 25 7.82 7.71 1.73
CA TRP A 25 8.42 8.46 0.63
C TRP A 25 7.86 8.06 -0.72
N ARG A 26 7.64 6.77 -0.94
CA ARG A 26 7.07 6.28 -2.20
C ARG A 26 5.60 6.67 -2.37
N CYS A 27 4.91 6.99 -1.30
CA CYS A 27 3.54 7.50 -1.37
C CYS A 27 3.49 8.96 -1.83
N ARG A 28 4.60 9.66 -1.78
CA ARG A 28 4.65 11.09 -2.14
C ARG A 28 4.94 11.24 -3.64
N ARG A 29 3.87 11.38 -4.39
CA ARG A 29 3.92 11.42 -5.85
C ARG A 29 3.90 12.85 -6.39
N GLY A 30 3.74 13.84 -5.51
CA GLY A 30 3.58 15.23 -5.92
C GLY A 30 2.16 15.61 -6.31
N MET A 31 1.20 14.73 -6.07
CA MET A 31 -0.21 14.94 -6.36
C MET A 31 -0.98 14.79 -5.05
N GLN A 32 -1.40 15.91 -4.50
CA GLN A 32 -1.90 15.98 -3.13
C GLN A 32 -2.96 14.94 -2.80
N GLU A 33 -3.99 14.80 -3.64
CA GLU A 33 -5.06 13.84 -3.36
C GLU A 33 -4.55 12.40 -3.36
N LEU A 34 -3.72 12.07 -4.34
CA LEU A 34 -3.16 10.73 -4.45
C LEU A 34 -2.24 10.44 -3.26
N ASP A 35 -1.39 11.39 -2.91
CA ASP A 35 -0.48 11.25 -1.78
C ASP A 35 -1.26 10.98 -0.49
N LEU A 36 -2.33 11.72 -0.26
CA LEU A 36 -3.15 11.56 0.94
C LEU A 36 -3.81 10.19 1.01
N LEU A 37 -4.33 9.70 -0.11
CA LEU A 37 -4.94 8.36 -0.14
C LEU A 37 -3.93 7.27 0.14
N LEU A 38 -2.77 7.33 -0.49
CA LEU A 38 -1.73 6.33 -0.31
C LEU A 38 -1.19 6.36 1.12
N LEU A 39 -0.97 7.55 1.68
CA LEU A 39 -0.52 7.68 3.06
C LEU A 39 -1.58 7.20 4.04
N ALA A 40 -2.86 7.49 3.78
CA ALA A 40 -3.93 7.02 4.64
C ALA A 40 -3.98 5.49 4.67
N PHE A 41 -3.82 4.84 3.52
CA PHE A 41 -3.76 3.38 3.47
C PHE A 41 -2.56 2.87 4.29
N LEU A 42 -1.40 3.44 4.08
CA LEU A 42 -0.19 3.03 4.79
C LEU A 42 -0.37 3.16 6.31
N ASP A 43 -0.95 4.27 6.75
CA ASP A 43 -1.08 4.57 8.17
C ASP A 43 -2.21 3.79 8.86
N THR A 44 -3.26 3.42 8.13
CA THR A 44 -4.46 2.85 8.76
C THR A 44 -4.75 1.41 8.36
N ARG A 45 -4.26 0.94 7.22
CA ARG A 45 -4.64 -0.36 6.67
C ARG A 45 -3.48 -1.30 6.44
N PHE A 46 -2.30 -0.78 6.13
CA PHE A 46 -1.22 -1.60 5.61
C PHE A 46 -0.78 -2.67 6.62
N GLU A 47 -0.53 -2.28 7.86
CA GLU A 47 0.00 -3.21 8.86
C GLU A 47 -0.98 -4.32 9.20
N ALA A 48 -2.27 -4.03 9.19
CA ALA A 48 -3.30 -5.01 9.50
C ALA A 48 -3.74 -5.84 8.30
N ALA A 49 -3.27 -5.51 7.10
CA ALA A 49 -3.68 -6.20 5.89
C ALA A 49 -2.99 -7.56 5.76
N GLU A 50 -3.64 -8.46 5.04
CA GLU A 50 -3.01 -9.74 4.71
C GLU A 50 -1.80 -9.52 3.81
N PRO A 51 -0.81 -10.45 3.83
CA PRO A 51 0.40 -10.29 3.02
C PRO A 51 0.13 -10.11 1.53
N THR A 52 -0.90 -10.74 1.00
CA THR A 52 -1.27 -10.57 -0.42
C THR A 52 -1.72 -9.16 -0.71
N ILE A 53 -2.43 -8.52 0.22
CA ILE A 53 -2.89 -7.14 0.07
C ILE A 53 -1.73 -6.17 0.29
N GLN A 54 -0.83 -6.47 1.21
CA GLN A 54 0.37 -5.67 1.40
C GLN A 54 1.22 -5.65 0.14
N GLN A 55 1.40 -6.81 -0.49
CA GLN A 55 2.15 -6.88 -1.75
C GLN A 55 1.42 -6.11 -2.84
N ALA A 56 0.09 -6.22 -2.91
CA ALA A 56 -0.69 -5.47 -3.89
C ALA A 56 -0.53 -3.96 -3.71
N PHE A 57 -0.46 -3.48 -2.48
CA PHE A 57 -0.20 -2.07 -2.23
C PHE A 57 1.18 -1.66 -2.75
N LEU A 58 2.20 -2.51 -2.53
CA LEU A 58 3.53 -2.25 -3.07
C LEU A 58 3.50 -2.21 -4.59
N ASP A 59 2.72 -3.09 -5.22
CA ASP A 59 2.55 -3.10 -6.67
C ASP A 59 1.92 -1.79 -7.16
N VAL A 60 0.93 -1.27 -6.44
CA VAL A 60 0.33 0.03 -6.76
C VAL A 60 1.37 1.13 -6.66
N LEU A 61 2.20 1.13 -5.63
CA LEU A 61 3.26 2.12 -5.47
C LEU A 61 4.29 2.07 -6.59
N ALA A 62 4.44 0.93 -7.25
CA ALA A 62 5.35 0.78 -8.39
C ALA A 62 4.76 1.30 -9.71
N MET A 63 3.46 1.61 -9.73
CA MET A 63 2.80 2.08 -10.94
C MET A 63 3.07 3.56 -11.18
N GLN A 64 2.91 3.97 -12.45
CA GLN A 64 2.94 5.37 -12.81
C GLN A 64 1.67 6.08 -12.33
N ASP A 65 1.78 7.37 -12.03
CA ASP A 65 0.64 8.14 -11.53
C ASP A 65 -0.59 8.07 -12.44
N PRO A 66 -0.47 8.20 -13.77
CA PRO A 66 -1.66 8.08 -14.64
C PRO A 66 -2.35 6.72 -14.51
N ASP A 67 -1.58 5.65 -14.36
CA ASP A 67 -2.15 4.31 -14.23
C ASP A 67 -2.92 4.16 -12.93
N ILE A 68 -2.39 4.70 -11.84
CA ILE A 68 -3.09 4.70 -10.55
C ILE A 68 -4.39 5.50 -10.66
N PHE A 69 -4.35 6.68 -11.30
CA PHE A 69 -5.55 7.49 -11.51
C PHE A 69 -6.59 6.78 -12.34
N HIS A 70 -6.18 6.05 -13.36
CA HIS A 70 -7.14 5.30 -14.19
C HIS A 70 -7.87 4.25 -13.37
N LEU A 71 -7.16 3.58 -12.46
CA LEU A 71 -7.80 2.62 -11.56
C LEU A 71 -8.75 3.32 -10.58
N LEU A 72 -8.34 4.43 -10.01
CA LEU A 72 -9.15 5.15 -9.03
C LEU A 72 -10.40 5.78 -9.66
N THR A 73 -10.32 6.20 -10.90
CA THR A 73 -11.46 6.84 -11.59
C THR A 73 -12.33 5.86 -12.37
N GLY A 74 -11.99 4.57 -12.31
CA GLY A 74 -12.75 3.55 -13.01
C GLY A 74 -12.52 3.49 -14.51
N ARG A 75 -11.52 4.21 -15.04
CA ARG A 75 -11.16 4.15 -16.47
C ARG A 75 -10.51 2.83 -16.84
N SER A 76 -9.89 2.17 -15.89
CA SER A 76 -9.36 0.83 -16.07
C SER A 76 -9.61 0.03 -14.80
N MET A 77 -9.51 -1.29 -14.91
CA MET A 77 -9.62 -2.20 -13.79
C MET A 77 -8.39 -3.09 -13.78
N SER A 78 -7.94 -3.47 -12.59
CA SER A 78 -6.80 -4.37 -12.49
C SER A 78 -7.23 -5.80 -12.75
N ASP A 79 -6.38 -6.55 -13.45
CA ASP A 79 -6.57 -8.00 -13.60
C ASP A 79 -6.26 -8.74 -12.31
N ASP A 80 -5.51 -8.12 -11.42
CA ASP A 80 -5.15 -8.70 -10.12
C ASP A 80 -6.23 -8.33 -9.09
N PRO A 81 -6.99 -9.31 -8.55
CA PRO A 81 -8.03 -9.03 -7.58
C PRO A 81 -7.53 -8.32 -6.32
N GLN A 82 -6.30 -8.61 -5.90
CA GLN A 82 -5.74 -7.97 -4.72
C GLN A 82 -5.43 -6.51 -4.98
N VAL A 83 -4.91 -6.18 -6.15
CA VAL A 83 -4.70 -4.77 -6.54
C VAL A 83 -6.03 -4.04 -6.60
N GLN A 84 -7.04 -4.65 -7.19
CA GLN A 84 -8.36 -4.04 -7.26
C GLN A 84 -8.94 -3.82 -5.87
N GLN A 85 -8.70 -4.74 -4.96
CA GLN A 85 -9.14 -4.60 -3.57
C GLN A 85 -8.46 -3.41 -2.90
N VAL A 86 -7.17 -3.20 -3.13
CA VAL A 86 -6.47 -2.01 -2.62
C VAL A 86 -7.10 -0.75 -3.19
N VAL A 87 -7.38 -0.71 -4.48
CA VAL A 87 -8.03 0.44 -5.12
C VAL A 87 -9.38 0.72 -4.46
N ASP A 88 -10.18 -0.31 -4.23
CA ASP A 88 -11.49 -0.16 -3.58
C ASP A 88 -11.36 0.42 -2.18
N VAL A 89 -10.36 -0.03 -1.40
CA VAL A 89 -10.10 0.51 -0.07
C VAL A 89 -9.66 1.98 -0.17
N LEU A 90 -8.79 2.31 -1.10
CA LEU A 90 -8.37 3.70 -1.31
C LEU A 90 -9.57 4.60 -1.58
N LEU A 91 -10.52 4.13 -2.37
CA LEU A 91 -11.74 4.90 -2.65
C LEU A 91 -12.59 5.10 -1.40
N THR A 92 -12.65 4.12 -0.51
CA THR A 92 -13.37 4.30 0.76
C THR A 92 -12.66 5.28 1.68
N LEU A 93 -11.35 5.34 1.65
CA LEU A 93 -10.58 6.29 2.46
C LEU A 93 -10.74 7.73 1.99
N HIS A 94 -11.17 7.91 0.75
CA HIS A 94 -11.42 9.23 0.18
C HIS A 94 -12.67 9.90 0.76
N SER A 95 -13.64 9.11 1.15
CA SER A 95 -14.92 9.66 1.65
C SER A 95 -14.84 10.14 3.09
#